data_e58ccc5c9861e1532f58633d7c56e2b9
#
_entry.id   e58ccc5c9861e1532f58633d7c56e2b9
#
_cell.length_a   1.000
_cell.length_b   1.000
_cell.length_c   1.000
_cell.angle_alpha   90.00
_cell.angle_beta   90.00
_cell.angle_gamma   90.00
#
_symmetry.space_group_name_H-M   'P 1'
#
loop_
_entity.id
_entity.type
_entity.pdbx_description
1 polymer ?
#
loop_
_entity_poly.entity_id
_entity_poly.type
_entity_poly.pdbx_seq_one_letter_code
_entity_poly.pdbx_strand_id
1 'polypeptide(L)'
;MKNFFLVLSILLTVTTLPSCIHNYEPVISSISADPNPVSPGGIVSLICKASDDDDSSILKSESLSYAWFSSVGEVVSEESDNTAMWTAPLELGKYSISCSVTDESDGLDISTIEILVE
;
A
#
# COMPACT_ATOMS: atom_id res chain seq x y z
N MET A 1 43.24 23.75 43.28
CA MET A 1 42.81 23.45 43.09
C MET A 1 42.19 23.22 42.40
N LYS A 2 41.97 22.97 42.10
CA LYS A 2 41.32 22.71 41.58
C LYS A 2 40.74 22.29 40.79
N ASN A 3 40.46 22.20 40.43
CA ASN A 3 39.81 21.90 39.72
C ASN A 3 39.47 21.11 39.06
N PHE A 4 39.22 20.70 38.94
CA PHE A 4 38.80 19.98 38.41
C PHE A 4 38.05 19.44 37.84
N PHE A 5 37.59 19.41 37.86
CA PHE A 5 36.77 19.00 37.64
C PHE A 5 36.18 18.89 36.72
N LEU A 6 36.06 19.08 36.38
CA LEU A 6 35.56 19.15 35.60
C LEU A 6 35.32 18.34 34.82
N VAL A 7 35.41 18.15 34.70
CA VAL A 7 35.28 17.46 34.10
C VAL A 7 34.49 16.74 33.71
N LEU A 8 34.07 16.73 33.95
CA LEU A 8 33.30 16.08 33.74
C LEU A 8 32.53 15.92 32.97
N SER A 9 32.24 16.25 32.70
CA SER A 9 31.49 16.30 32.04
C SER A 9 31.28 15.56 31.11
N ILE A 10 31.34 15.24 30.90
CA ILE A 10 31.14 14.55 30.18
C ILE A 10 30.28 14.09 29.66
N LEU A 11 29.85 14.24 29.43
CA LEU A 11 29.11 14.03 28.89
C LEU A 11 28.72 13.09 28.17
N LEU A 12 28.16 12.85 28.26
CA LEU A 12 27.59 11.99 27.82
C LEU A 12 26.82 12.13 26.86
N THR A 13 26.92 11.93 26.01
CA THR A 13 26.15 12.09 25.08
C THR A 13 25.59 10.90 24.74
N VAL A 14 24.55 10.80 24.93
CA VAL A 14 23.88 9.82 24.60
C VAL A 14 23.46 9.91 23.37
N THR A 15 23.79 9.24 22.53
CA THR A 15 23.24 9.32 21.36
C THR A 15 22.31 8.31 21.30
N THR A 16 21.21 8.60 21.17
CA THR A 16 20.25 7.70 20.94
C THR A 16 20.32 7.38 19.58
N LEU A 17 20.58 6.26 19.24
CA LEU A 17 20.50 5.87 17.92
C LEU A 17 19.12 5.63 17.57
N PRO A 18 18.71 5.99 16.43
CA PRO A 18 17.41 5.61 15.97
C PRO A 18 17.38 4.13 15.87
N SER A 19 16.23 3.61 15.98
CA SER A 19 16.03 2.21 15.88
C SER A 19 16.55 1.69 14.58
N CYS A 20 17.18 0.57 14.62
CA CYS A 20 17.61 -0.05 13.42
C CYS A 20 16.54 -0.88 12.77
N ILE A 21 15.38 -0.91 13.37
CA ILE A 21 14.31 -1.67 12.78
C ILE A 21 13.75 -0.87 11.66
N HIS A 22 13.88 -1.37 10.47
CA HIS A 22 13.29 -0.73 9.33
C HIS A 22 12.07 -1.52 8.97
N ASN A 23 10.96 -0.85 8.96
CA ASN A 23 9.76 -1.44 8.43
C ASN A 23 9.58 -0.82 7.06
N TYR A 24 9.80 -1.60 6.04
CA TYR A 24 9.62 -1.09 4.69
C TYR A 24 8.15 -1.15 4.36
N GLU A 25 7.61 -0.07 3.89
CA GLU A 25 6.22 -0.04 3.49
C GLU A 25 6.07 -0.79 2.19
N PRO A 26 4.90 -1.38 1.95
CA PRO A 26 4.67 -2.03 0.68
C PRO A 26 4.69 -1.02 -0.45
N VAL A 27 5.02 -1.47 -1.64
CA VAL A 27 5.08 -0.61 -2.80
C VAL A 27 4.25 -1.25 -3.90
N ILE A 28 3.29 -0.49 -4.41
CA ILE A 28 2.49 -0.95 -5.53
C ILE A 28 3.26 -0.65 -6.80
N SER A 29 3.56 -1.69 -7.57
CA SER A 29 4.29 -1.54 -8.81
C SER A 29 3.35 -1.32 -9.98
N SER A 30 2.13 -1.83 -9.92
CA SER A 30 1.16 -1.61 -10.99
C SER A 30 -0.24 -1.87 -10.50
N ILE A 31 -1.19 -1.21 -11.14
CA ILE A 31 -2.59 -1.47 -10.94
C ILE A 31 -3.20 -1.45 -12.33
N SER A 32 -4.01 -2.45 -12.64
CA SER A 32 -4.54 -2.59 -13.99
C SER A 32 -6.00 -2.98 -13.97
N ALA A 33 -6.66 -2.67 -15.05
CA ALA A 33 -8.08 -2.96 -15.23
C ALA A 33 -8.30 -3.45 -16.64
N ASP A 34 -9.07 -4.51 -16.79
CA ASP A 34 -9.34 -5.10 -18.09
C ASP A 34 -10.76 -5.66 -18.10
N PRO A 35 -11.61 -5.25 -19.03
CA PRO A 35 -11.36 -4.29 -20.10
C PRO A 35 -11.43 -2.85 -19.61
N ASN A 36 -10.74 -1.98 -20.29
CA ASN A 36 -10.78 -0.56 -20.04
C ASN A 36 -10.50 0.15 -21.38
N PRO A 37 -11.48 0.74 -22.02
CA PRO A 37 -12.84 1.05 -21.54
C PRO A 37 -13.74 -0.18 -21.42
N VAL A 38 -14.82 0.02 -20.71
CA VAL A 38 -15.78 -1.05 -20.49
C VAL A 38 -17.17 -0.55 -20.86
N SER A 39 -18.04 -1.48 -21.27
CA SER A 39 -19.44 -1.12 -21.56
C SER A 39 -20.22 -0.91 -20.29
N PRO A 40 -21.29 -0.13 -20.32
CA PRO A 40 -22.13 0.05 -19.14
C PRO A 40 -22.61 -1.29 -18.60
N GLY A 41 -22.48 -1.46 -17.31
CA GLY A 41 -22.88 -2.71 -16.65
C GLY A 41 -21.88 -3.83 -16.83
N GLY A 42 -20.79 -3.61 -17.54
CA GLY A 42 -19.81 -4.64 -17.77
C GLY A 42 -18.95 -4.89 -16.53
N ILE A 43 -18.25 -6.00 -16.54
CA ILE A 43 -17.42 -6.41 -15.42
C ILE A 43 -15.96 -6.23 -15.80
N VAL A 44 -15.22 -5.61 -14.91
CA VAL A 44 -13.80 -5.30 -15.12
C VAL A 44 -12.99 -6.10 -14.12
N SER A 45 -11.95 -6.75 -14.62
CA SER A 45 -11.04 -7.47 -13.75
C SER A 45 -9.92 -6.52 -13.34
N LEU A 46 -9.67 -6.43 -12.04
CA LEU A 46 -8.69 -5.52 -11.47
C LEU A 46 -7.57 -6.32 -10.85
N ILE A 47 -6.35 -5.84 -11.04
CA ILE A 47 -5.18 -6.48 -10.45
C ILE A 47 -4.27 -5.40 -9.89
N CYS A 48 -3.83 -5.60 -8.66
CA CYS A 48 -2.87 -4.72 -8.02
C CYS A 48 -1.63 -5.53 -7.71
N LYS A 49 -0.50 -5.14 -8.27
CA LYS A 49 0.75 -5.83 -7.99
C LYS A 49 1.56 -5.00 -7.03
N ALA A 50 1.90 -5.59 -5.91
CA ALA A 50 2.63 -4.91 -4.87
C ALA A 50 3.68 -5.84 -4.29
N SER A 51 4.69 -5.24 -3.70
CA SER A 51 5.72 -6.01 -3.02
C SER A 51 6.13 -5.29 -1.76
N ASP A 52 6.76 -6.03 -0.88
CA ASP A 52 7.25 -5.47 0.35
C ASP A 52 8.70 -5.94 0.49
N ASP A 53 9.61 -5.01 0.70
CA ASP A 53 11.02 -5.36 0.81
C ASP A 53 11.27 -6.27 1.99
N ASP A 54 10.40 -6.25 2.98
CA ASP A 54 10.52 -7.17 4.10
C ASP A 54 10.33 -8.60 3.68
N ASP A 55 9.70 -8.84 2.56
CA ASP A 55 9.50 -10.19 2.06
C ASP A 55 10.79 -10.82 1.59
N SER A 56 11.82 -10.04 1.40
CA SER A 56 13.09 -10.60 0.97
C SER A 56 13.81 -11.29 2.12
N SER A 57 13.34 -11.14 3.33
CA SER A 57 13.96 -11.75 4.48
C SER A 57 13.68 -13.26 4.47
N ILE A 58 14.70 -14.03 4.73
CA ILE A 58 14.53 -15.45 4.80
C ILE A 58 13.68 -15.82 5.99
N LEU A 59 13.76 -15.05 7.03
CA LEU A 59 13.12 -15.40 8.30
C LEU A 59 11.72 -14.90 8.44
N LYS A 60 11.28 -14.04 7.53
CA LYS A 60 10.00 -13.42 7.71
C LYS A 60 9.41 -13.03 6.38
N SER A 61 8.23 -13.49 6.13
CA SER A 61 7.49 -13.01 4.99
C SER A 61 6.20 -12.44 5.52
N GLU A 62 5.98 -11.20 5.28
CA GLU A 62 4.74 -10.57 5.68
C GLU A 62 3.72 -10.74 4.59
N SER A 63 2.50 -11.00 4.99
CA SER A 63 1.44 -11.05 4.02
C SER A 63 0.90 -9.66 3.81
N LEU A 64 0.47 -9.40 2.60
CA LEU A 64 -0.12 -8.13 2.24
C LEU A 64 -1.63 -8.27 2.20
N SER A 65 -2.30 -7.21 2.61
CA SER A 65 -3.75 -7.13 2.55
C SER A 65 -4.14 -6.05 1.55
N TYR A 66 -5.20 -6.30 0.80
CA TYR A 66 -5.64 -5.41 -0.27
C TYR A 66 -7.06 -4.97 0.01
N ALA A 67 -7.31 -3.69 -0.15
CA ALA A 67 -8.66 -3.16 -0.01
C ALA A 67 -8.96 -2.29 -1.23
N TRP A 68 -10.02 -2.64 -1.92
CA TRP A 68 -10.42 -1.95 -3.14
C TRP A 68 -11.59 -1.03 -2.82
N PHE A 69 -11.59 0.12 -3.43
CA PHE A 69 -12.63 1.10 -3.19
C PHE A 69 -13.06 1.77 -4.48
N SER A 70 -14.36 1.89 -4.67
CA SER A 70 -14.95 2.64 -5.75
C SER A 70 -16.15 3.39 -5.21
N SER A 71 -16.31 4.65 -5.60
CA SER A 71 -17.44 5.43 -5.15
C SER A 71 -18.71 5.05 -5.90
N VAL A 72 -18.58 4.42 -7.06
CA VAL A 72 -19.71 4.06 -7.90
C VAL A 72 -19.46 2.66 -8.42
N GLY A 73 -20.53 1.90 -8.61
CA GLY A 73 -20.41 0.53 -9.05
C GLY A 73 -20.16 -0.38 -7.85
N GLU A 74 -19.94 -1.64 -8.14
CA GLU A 74 -19.76 -2.60 -7.09
C GLU A 74 -18.43 -3.31 -7.22
N VAL A 75 -17.67 -3.38 -6.13
CA VAL A 75 -16.39 -4.06 -6.13
C VAL A 75 -16.52 -5.29 -5.26
N VAL A 76 -16.09 -6.43 -5.80
CA VAL A 76 -16.05 -7.68 -5.04
C VAL A 76 -14.61 -8.12 -4.96
N SER A 77 -14.10 -8.29 -3.76
CA SER A 77 -12.71 -8.69 -3.55
C SER A 77 -12.59 -9.37 -2.20
N GLU A 78 -11.45 -10.02 -2.01
CA GLU A 78 -11.09 -10.60 -0.73
C GLU A 78 -9.82 -9.94 -0.23
N GLU A 79 -9.72 -9.80 1.08
CA GLU A 79 -8.65 -9.04 1.68
C GLU A 79 -7.26 -9.61 1.35
N SER A 80 -7.16 -10.91 1.21
CA SER A 80 -5.87 -11.54 0.94
C SER A 80 -5.57 -11.64 -0.54
N ASP A 81 -6.45 -11.15 -1.40
CA ASP A 81 -6.31 -11.34 -2.83
C ASP A 81 -6.02 -10.00 -3.50
N ASN A 82 -5.04 -9.99 -4.36
CA ASN A 82 -4.67 -8.76 -5.07
C ASN A 82 -5.51 -8.52 -6.31
N THR A 83 -6.58 -9.26 -6.48
CA THR A 83 -7.49 -9.08 -7.62
C THR A 83 -8.87 -8.72 -7.12
N ALA A 84 -9.64 -8.10 -7.98
CA ALA A 84 -11.02 -7.74 -7.67
C ALA A 84 -11.81 -7.68 -8.95
N MET A 85 -13.13 -7.67 -8.80
CA MET A 85 -14.04 -7.53 -9.93
C MET A 85 -14.89 -6.30 -9.66
N TRP A 86 -14.98 -5.44 -10.64
CA TRP A 86 -15.78 -4.23 -10.53
C TRP A 86 -16.87 -4.27 -11.58
N THR A 87 -18.10 -4.04 -11.15
CA THR A 87 -19.22 -3.95 -12.07
C THR A 87 -19.47 -2.49 -12.35
N ALA A 88 -19.35 -2.13 -13.62
CA ALA A 88 -19.47 -0.74 -14.01
C ALA A 88 -20.92 -0.28 -13.89
N PRO A 89 -21.12 1.00 -13.58
CA PRO A 89 -22.46 1.54 -13.59
C PRO A 89 -23.00 1.66 -15.00
N LEU A 90 -24.28 1.95 -15.10
CA LEU A 90 -24.89 2.10 -16.41
C LEU A 90 -24.63 3.48 -17.00
N GLU A 91 -24.20 4.41 -16.18
CA GLU A 91 -23.98 5.77 -16.63
C GLU A 91 -22.58 5.91 -17.23
N LEU A 92 -22.48 6.54 -18.38
CA LEU A 92 -21.21 6.73 -19.07
C LEU A 92 -20.36 7.72 -18.31
N GLY A 93 -19.07 7.55 -18.35
CA GLY A 93 -18.15 8.49 -17.71
C GLY A 93 -16.87 7.83 -17.30
N LYS A 94 -16.07 8.60 -16.57
CA LYS A 94 -14.81 8.11 -16.03
C LYS A 94 -14.98 7.88 -14.54
N TYR A 95 -14.47 6.77 -14.08
CA TYR A 95 -14.60 6.39 -12.68
C TYR A 95 -13.25 5.97 -12.14
N SER A 96 -12.99 6.36 -10.91
CA SER A 96 -11.72 6.05 -10.26
C SER A 96 -11.90 4.92 -9.28
N ILE A 97 -10.97 3.99 -9.32
CA ILE A 97 -10.96 2.87 -8.38
C ILE A 97 -9.60 2.84 -7.75
N SER A 98 -9.58 2.71 -6.43
CA SER A 98 -8.34 2.71 -5.67
C SER A 98 -8.13 1.38 -5.00
N CYS A 99 -6.87 1.01 -4.86
CA CYS A 99 -6.49 -0.15 -4.08
C CYS A 99 -5.49 0.31 -3.04
N SER A 100 -5.74 -0.04 -1.79
CA SER A 100 -4.77 0.21 -0.73
C SER A 100 -4.19 -1.13 -0.32
N VAL A 101 -2.88 -1.14 -0.11
CA VAL A 101 -2.15 -2.33 0.27
C VAL A 101 -1.51 -2.05 1.61
N THR A 102 -1.73 -2.95 2.56
CA THR A 102 -1.14 -2.81 3.89
C THR A 102 -0.37 -4.06 4.22
N ASP A 103 0.67 -3.90 5.03
CA ASP A 103 1.41 -5.04 5.54
C ASP A 103 1.03 -5.27 7.00
N GLU A 104 1.67 -6.23 7.62
CA GLU A 104 1.34 -6.58 9.00
C GLU A 104 1.85 -5.56 10.01
N SER A 105 2.69 -4.65 9.56
CA SER A 105 3.27 -3.63 10.43
C SER A 105 2.62 -2.27 10.18
N ASP A 106 1.46 -2.25 9.55
CA ASP A 106 0.70 -1.03 9.29
C ASP A 106 1.33 -0.14 8.22
N GLY A 107 2.23 -0.66 7.44
CA GLY A 107 2.70 0.06 6.26
C GLY A 107 1.59 0.13 5.23
N LEU A 108 1.57 1.16 4.41
CA LEU A 108 0.46 1.41 3.51
C LEU A 108 0.94 2.02 2.21
N ASP A 109 0.38 1.57 1.11
CA ASP A 109 0.51 2.24 -0.17
C ASP A 109 -0.84 2.23 -0.87
N ILE A 110 -1.13 3.25 -1.63
CA ILE A 110 -2.42 3.39 -2.31
C ILE A 110 -2.16 3.76 -3.75
N SER A 111 -2.90 3.16 -4.64
CA SER A 111 -2.84 3.50 -6.06
C SER A 111 -4.25 3.58 -6.63
N THR A 112 -4.41 4.40 -7.65
CA THR A 112 -5.72 4.65 -8.25
C THR A 112 -5.62 4.46 -9.75
N ILE A 113 -6.67 3.88 -10.34
CA ILE A 113 -6.77 3.75 -11.78
C ILE A 113 -8.10 4.32 -12.21
N GLU A 114 -8.12 4.89 -13.40
CA GLU A 114 -9.32 5.47 -13.97
C GLU A 114 -9.86 4.54 -15.05
N ILE A 115 -11.16 4.28 -15.00
CA ILE A 115 -11.79 3.39 -15.97
C ILE A 115 -12.87 4.17 -16.70
N LEU A 116 -12.87 4.04 -18.01
CA LEU A 116 -13.83 4.72 -18.85
C LEU A 116 -14.97 3.78 -19.18
N VAL A 117 -16.20 4.25 -18.92
CA VAL A 117 -17.40 3.53 -19.28
C VAL A 117 -17.98 4.22 -20.52
N GLU A 118 -18.02 3.51 -21.61
CA GLU A 118 -18.51 4.11 -22.85
C GLU A 118 -19.28 3.11 -23.71
#